data_576da6dff9090c25d7e57de058b70fb9
#
_entry.id   576da6dff9090c25d7e57de058b70fb9
#
_cell.length_a   1.000
_cell.length_b   1.000
_cell.length_c   1.000
_cell.angle_alpha   90.00
_cell.angle_beta   90.00
_cell.angle_gamma   90.00
#
_symmetry.space_group_name_H-M   'P 1'
#
loop_
_entity.id
_entity.type
_entity.pdbx_description
1 polymer ?
#
loop_
_entity_poly.entity_id
_entity_poly.type
_entity_poly.pdbx_seq_one_letter_code
_entity_poly.pdbx_strand_id
1 'polypeptide(L)'
;IEAGISHSNGSTTAVTLPKTVSGGAMVRLKRTDSTGDWYLFDTVRGANKSVKWNAFVAEDTSWSNQNLTGTTFTIPSSMATGTYLLECFYVGSYFQIKTYTGNGANRTITYDTALDTAAGFFACIKRETAGGSLHISYHESLGPTKYLALTTSNLAAAVAQSFNNTAPSTTGF
;
A
#
# COMPACT_ATOMS: atom_id res chain seq x y z
N ILE A 1 8.75 -8.25 9.52
CA ILE A 1 8.76 -6.94 10.19
C ILE A 1 10.17 -6.70 10.71
N GLU A 2 10.72 -5.54 10.39
CA GLU A 2 11.99 -5.05 10.93
C GLU A 2 11.75 -3.72 11.66
N ALA A 3 12.29 -3.57 12.85
CA ALA A 3 12.12 -2.38 13.68
C ALA A 3 13.47 -1.81 14.13
N GLY A 4 13.50 -0.54 14.50
CA GLY A 4 14.71 0.12 14.97
C GLY A 4 15.74 0.41 13.87
N ILE A 5 15.31 0.50 12.61
CA ILE A 5 16.18 0.78 11.48
C ILE A 5 16.62 2.24 11.54
N SER A 6 17.90 2.49 11.78
CA SER A 6 18.46 3.84 11.76
C SER A 6 18.72 4.29 10.32
N HIS A 7 18.28 5.49 9.99
CA HIS A 7 18.49 6.11 8.68
C HIS A 7 18.96 7.56 8.84
N SER A 8 19.84 8.00 7.94
CA SER A 8 20.32 9.37 7.86
C SER A 8 20.00 9.98 6.50
N ASN A 9 19.39 11.18 6.51
CA ASN A 9 19.12 11.93 5.30
C ASN A 9 20.45 12.20 4.53
N GLY A 10 20.40 12.13 3.24
CA GLY A 10 21.57 12.23 2.37
C GLY A 10 22.28 10.90 2.07
N SER A 11 21.92 9.82 2.78
CA SER A 11 22.49 8.48 2.56
C SER A 11 21.38 7.46 2.34
N THR A 12 21.62 6.45 1.53
CA THR A 12 20.70 5.30 1.43
C THR A 12 20.94 4.33 2.58
N THR A 13 19.87 3.67 3.03
CA THR A 13 19.99 2.58 4.00
C THR A 13 19.41 1.30 3.40
N ALA A 14 20.26 0.29 3.23
CA ALA A 14 19.83 -1.03 2.79
C ALA A 14 19.30 -1.84 3.98
N VAL A 15 18.10 -2.39 3.82
CA VAL A 15 17.45 -3.27 4.79
C VAL A 15 17.34 -4.65 4.18
N THR A 16 17.89 -5.66 4.86
CA THR A 16 17.77 -7.06 4.42
C THR A 16 16.40 -7.60 4.74
N LEU A 17 15.71 -8.10 3.74
CA LEU A 17 14.40 -8.71 3.88
C LEU A 17 14.53 -10.21 4.21
N PRO A 18 13.63 -10.77 5.01
CA PRO A 18 13.70 -12.18 5.43
C PRO A 18 13.45 -13.17 4.28
N LYS A 19 12.92 -12.71 3.15
CA LYS A 19 12.61 -13.54 1.98
C LYS A 19 12.91 -12.79 0.70
N THR A 20 13.33 -13.51 -0.33
CA THR A 20 13.53 -12.97 -1.69
C THR A 20 12.22 -12.51 -2.30
N VAL A 21 12.23 -11.31 -2.88
CA VAL A 21 11.12 -10.76 -3.66
C VAL A 21 11.16 -11.41 -5.05
N SER A 22 10.38 -12.47 -5.24
CA SER A 22 10.32 -13.20 -6.53
C SER A 22 9.06 -12.96 -7.34
N GLY A 23 7.93 -12.76 -6.68
CA GLY A 23 6.63 -12.51 -7.32
C GLY A 23 6.10 -11.09 -7.10
N GLY A 24 6.90 -10.26 -6.46
CA GLY A 24 6.52 -8.92 -6.05
C GLY A 24 6.35 -8.78 -4.54
N ALA A 25 6.42 -7.54 -4.08
CA ALA A 25 6.22 -7.21 -2.67
C ALA A 25 5.76 -5.76 -2.49
N MET A 26 5.22 -5.47 -1.31
CA MET A 26 4.97 -4.14 -0.80
C MET A 26 5.72 -3.95 0.51
N VAL A 27 6.35 -2.80 0.67
CA VAL A 27 6.93 -2.35 1.93
C VAL A 27 6.10 -1.21 2.48
N ARG A 28 5.73 -1.31 3.74
CA ARG A 28 5.18 -0.22 4.54
C ARG A 28 6.25 0.28 5.49
N LEU A 29 6.59 1.55 5.37
CA LEU A 29 7.65 2.21 6.14
C LEU A 29 7.06 3.30 7.03
N LYS A 30 7.41 3.30 8.31
CA LYS A 30 6.95 4.27 9.30
C LYS A 30 8.10 4.75 10.17
N ARG A 31 8.23 6.07 10.28
CA ARG A 31 9.13 6.66 11.28
C ARG A 31 8.56 6.47 12.69
N THR A 32 9.39 6.04 13.66
CA THR A 32 8.97 5.68 15.02
C THR A 32 9.43 6.66 16.10
N ASP A 33 10.43 7.47 15.82
CA ASP A 33 11.01 8.45 16.74
C ASP A 33 10.43 9.86 16.57
N SER A 34 9.51 10.05 15.63
CA SER A 34 8.83 11.32 15.37
C SER A 34 7.50 11.09 14.66
N THR A 35 6.68 12.15 14.61
CA THR A 35 5.48 12.13 13.75
C THR A 35 5.88 12.03 12.28
N GLY A 36 5.06 11.39 11.48
CA GLY A 36 5.30 11.22 10.04
C GLY A 36 4.25 10.34 9.40
N ASP A 37 4.28 10.29 8.09
CA ASP A 37 3.38 9.47 7.31
C ASP A 37 3.80 8.00 7.27
N TRP A 38 2.85 7.16 6.87
CA TRP A 38 3.10 5.80 6.45
C TRP A 38 3.34 5.78 4.95
N TYR A 39 4.52 5.40 4.54
CA TYR A 39 4.89 5.29 3.12
C TYR A 39 4.73 3.86 2.64
N LEU A 40 4.11 3.69 1.49
CA LEU A 40 4.01 2.41 0.79
C LEU A 40 4.87 2.46 -0.48
N PHE A 41 5.78 1.52 -0.58
CA PHE A 41 6.59 1.24 -1.76
C PHE A 41 6.24 -0.16 -2.25
N ASP A 42 6.17 -0.40 -3.55
CA ASP A 42 5.91 -1.74 -4.08
C ASP A 42 6.55 -1.97 -5.45
N THR A 43 6.65 -3.22 -5.81
CA THR A 43 7.25 -3.66 -7.07
C THR A 43 6.37 -3.39 -8.29
N VAL A 44 5.05 -3.24 -8.13
CA VAL A 44 4.11 -3.03 -9.24
C VAL A 44 4.20 -1.62 -9.77
N ARG A 45 4.36 -0.63 -8.89
CA ARG A 45 4.59 0.76 -9.26
C ARG A 45 6.05 1.02 -9.65
N GLY A 46 6.96 0.18 -9.18
CA GLY A 46 8.38 0.25 -9.46
C GLY A 46 9.17 1.13 -8.47
N ALA A 47 10.47 1.24 -8.74
CA ALA A 47 11.40 2.00 -7.90
C ALA A 47 11.07 3.51 -7.85
N ASN A 48 11.50 4.15 -6.78
CA ASN A 48 11.39 5.61 -6.56
C ASN A 48 9.94 6.14 -6.52
N LYS A 49 8.96 5.30 -6.20
CA LYS A 49 7.55 5.68 -6.11
C LYS A 49 6.94 5.27 -4.79
N SER A 50 6.23 6.18 -4.15
CA SER A 50 5.46 5.86 -2.97
C SER A 50 4.07 6.49 -2.98
N VAL A 51 3.15 5.89 -2.25
CA VAL A 51 1.90 6.53 -1.82
C VAL A 51 1.89 6.58 -0.30
N LYS A 52 1.19 7.56 0.26
CA LYS A 52 0.97 7.63 1.69
C LYS A 52 -0.30 6.87 2.05
N TRP A 53 -0.22 6.01 3.07
CA TRP A 53 -1.38 5.26 3.55
C TRP A 53 -2.42 6.17 4.22
N ASN A 54 -1.95 7.18 4.93
CA ASN A 54 -2.71 8.02 5.84
C ASN A 54 -2.91 9.46 5.36
N ALA A 55 -2.64 9.77 4.10
CA ALA A 55 -2.78 11.13 3.57
C ALA A 55 -3.32 11.15 2.13
N PHE A 56 -4.16 12.14 1.84
CA PHE A 56 -4.72 12.39 0.49
C PHE A 56 -3.73 13.16 -0.37
N VAL A 57 -2.68 12.50 -0.80
CA VAL A 57 -1.69 13.08 -1.69
C VAL A 57 -1.49 12.20 -2.90
N ALA A 58 -1.08 12.82 -3.99
CA ALA A 58 -0.68 12.09 -5.20
C ALA A 58 0.51 11.16 -4.90
N GLU A 59 0.72 10.17 -5.76
CA GLU A 59 1.93 9.35 -5.77
C GLU A 59 3.16 10.25 -5.81
N ASP A 60 4.07 10.04 -4.89
CA ASP A 60 5.37 10.72 -4.88
C ASP A 60 6.35 9.93 -5.75
N THR A 61 6.89 10.58 -6.75
CA THR A 61 7.87 10.03 -7.70
C THR A 61 9.26 10.68 -7.57
N SER A 62 9.45 11.51 -6.54
CA SER A 62 10.68 12.28 -6.33
C SER A 62 11.77 11.55 -5.55
N TRP A 63 11.50 10.33 -5.09
CA TRP A 63 12.47 9.53 -4.35
C TRP A 63 13.70 9.21 -5.20
N SER A 64 14.87 9.26 -4.59
CA SER A 64 16.13 8.89 -5.24
C SER A 64 16.71 7.64 -4.61
N ASN A 65 17.17 6.70 -5.45
CA ASN A 65 17.83 5.46 -5.02
C ASN A 65 16.98 4.52 -4.14
N GLN A 66 15.64 4.69 -4.13
CA GLN A 66 14.76 3.71 -3.51
C GLN A 66 14.65 2.49 -4.42
N ASN A 67 14.77 1.31 -3.87
CA ASN A 67 14.61 0.05 -4.59
C ASN A 67 14.05 -1.06 -3.69
N LEU A 68 13.35 -1.99 -4.31
CA LEU A 68 12.81 -3.18 -3.67
C LEU A 68 13.04 -4.37 -4.60
N THR A 69 14.11 -5.11 -4.36
CA THR A 69 14.54 -6.20 -5.25
C THR A 69 15.35 -7.26 -4.49
N GLY A 70 15.30 -8.50 -4.97
CA GLY A 70 16.01 -9.61 -4.34
C GLY A 70 15.63 -9.74 -2.87
N THR A 71 16.59 -9.64 -1.99
CA THR A 71 16.43 -9.67 -0.53
C THR A 71 16.65 -8.30 0.10
N THR A 72 16.49 -7.21 -0.66
CA THR A 72 16.83 -5.88 -0.16
C THR A 72 15.73 -4.87 -0.45
N PHE A 73 15.41 -4.07 0.56
CA PHE A 73 14.72 -2.78 0.41
C PHE A 73 15.69 -1.65 0.72
N THR A 74 15.80 -0.67 -0.17
CA THR A 74 16.64 0.51 0.04
C THR A 74 15.78 1.69 0.44
N ILE A 75 15.97 2.21 1.66
CA ILE A 75 15.37 3.48 2.10
C ILE A 75 16.05 4.61 1.30
N PRO A 76 15.25 5.48 0.66
CA PRO A 76 15.79 6.53 -0.20
C PRO A 76 16.60 7.57 0.59
N SER A 77 17.62 8.12 -0.05
CA SER A 77 18.52 9.12 0.59
C SER A 77 17.82 10.43 0.98
N SER A 78 16.69 10.74 0.36
CA SER A 78 15.88 11.92 0.69
C SER A 78 14.92 11.72 1.86
N MET A 79 14.84 10.50 2.39
CA MET A 79 14.04 10.22 3.60
C MET A 79 14.63 10.94 4.81
N ALA A 80 13.80 11.46 5.70
CA ALA A 80 14.25 12.18 6.88
C ALA A 80 15.09 11.29 7.82
N THR A 81 16.10 11.86 8.46
CA THR A 81 16.86 11.17 9.49
C THR A 81 15.95 10.70 10.63
N GLY A 82 16.10 9.45 11.05
CA GLY A 82 15.31 8.90 12.13
C GLY A 82 15.35 7.38 12.25
N THR A 83 14.53 6.86 13.13
CA THR A 83 14.34 5.43 13.35
C THR A 83 13.05 4.96 12.69
N TYR A 84 13.12 3.84 11.99
CA TYR A 84 12.02 3.33 11.18
C TYR A 84 11.60 1.91 11.53
N LEU A 85 10.31 1.67 11.35
CA LEU A 85 9.69 0.35 11.29
C LEU A 85 9.41 0.03 9.81
N LEU A 86 9.78 -1.17 9.39
CA LEU A 86 9.51 -1.72 8.07
C LEU A 86 8.65 -2.97 8.18
N GLU A 87 7.57 -3.02 7.43
CA GLU A 87 6.76 -4.21 7.22
C GLU A 87 6.79 -4.58 5.74
N CYS A 88 7.06 -5.85 5.44
CA CYS A 88 7.10 -6.34 4.07
C CYS A 88 6.01 -7.39 3.85
N PHE A 89 5.24 -7.22 2.78
CA PHE A 89 4.18 -8.11 2.34
C PHE A 89 4.55 -8.66 0.97
N TYR A 90 4.64 -9.97 0.84
CA TYR A 90 5.02 -10.63 -0.40
C TYR A 90 3.78 -11.03 -1.21
N VAL A 91 3.80 -10.73 -2.50
CA VAL A 91 2.76 -11.16 -3.43
C VAL A 91 2.73 -12.69 -3.52
N GLY A 92 1.54 -13.24 -3.45
CA GLY A 92 1.28 -14.68 -3.48
C GLY A 92 -0.20 -14.97 -3.26
N SER A 93 -0.52 -16.19 -2.85
CA SER A 93 -1.90 -16.64 -2.65
C SER A 93 -2.65 -16.00 -1.47
N TYR A 94 -1.98 -15.18 -0.65
CA TYR A 94 -2.61 -14.46 0.48
C TYR A 94 -2.53 -12.94 0.36
N PHE A 95 -1.77 -12.43 -0.60
CA PHE A 95 -1.58 -10.98 -0.78
C PHE A 95 -1.35 -10.62 -2.24
N GLN A 96 -2.10 -9.66 -2.74
CA GLN A 96 -1.98 -9.14 -4.10
C GLN A 96 -1.86 -7.63 -4.10
N ILE A 97 -1.14 -7.10 -5.09
CA ILE A 97 -1.04 -5.68 -5.40
C ILE A 97 -1.49 -5.50 -6.84
N LYS A 98 -2.39 -4.55 -7.08
CA LYS A 98 -2.88 -4.28 -8.42
C LYS A 98 -2.97 -2.78 -8.66
N THR A 99 -2.57 -2.34 -9.84
CA THR A 99 -2.88 -0.99 -10.33
C THR A 99 -3.91 -1.09 -11.44
N TYR A 100 -4.82 -0.12 -11.50
CA TYR A 100 -5.82 -0.05 -12.55
C TYR A 100 -6.20 1.41 -12.82
N THR A 101 -6.71 1.68 -14.02
CA THR A 101 -7.26 2.98 -14.40
C THR A 101 -8.78 2.93 -14.25
N GLY A 102 -9.35 3.87 -13.48
CA GLY A 102 -10.80 4.01 -13.37
C GLY A 102 -11.41 4.41 -14.71
N ASN A 103 -12.57 3.86 -15.03
CA ASN A 103 -13.30 4.15 -16.27
C ASN A 103 -14.66 4.80 -16.02
N GLY A 104 -14.96 5.15 -14.77
CA GLY A 104 -16.24 5.74 -14.38
C GLY A 104 -17.43 4.76 -14.34
N ALA A 105 -17.19 3.47 -14.51
CA ALA A 105 -18.21 2.43 -14.47
C ALA A 105 -17.83 1.29 -13.51
N ASN A 106 -18.85 0.54 -13.07
CA ASN A 106 -18.64 -0.67 -12.30
C ASN A 106 -17.90 -1.72 -13.13
N ARG A 107 -16.89 -2.33 -12.53
CA ARG A 107 -16.15 -3.45 -13.14
C ARG A 107 -15.45 -4.28 -12.08
N THR A 108 -15.18 -5.53 -12.40
CA THR A 108 -14.32 -6.40 -11.58
C THR A 108 -12.85 -6.12 -11.89
N ILE A 109 -12.05 -5.97 -10.88
CA ILE A 109 -10.58 -5.93 -10.97
C ILE A 109 -10.04 -7.32 -10.65
N THR A 110 -9.55 -8.01 -11.66
CA THR A 110 -9.05 -9.39 -11.54
C THR A 110 -7.64 -9.41 -10.96
N TYR A 111 -7.37 -10.32 -10.04
CA TYR A 111 -6.01 -10.58 -9.52
C TYR A 111 -5.16 -11.30 -10.57
N ASP A 112 -3.85 -11.10 -10.51
CA ASP A 112 -2.91 -11.80 -11.40
C ASP A 112 -2.76 -13.28 -11.02
N THR A 113 -2.89 -13.57 -9.73
CA THR A 113 -2.96 -14.94 -9.18
C THR A 113 -4.14 -15.02 -8.23
N ALA A 114 -4.92 -16.07 -8.31
CA ALA A 114 -6.02 -16.28 -7.38
C ALA A 114 -5.50 -16.37 -5.94
N LEU A 115 -6.29 -15.82 -5.01
CA LEU A 115 -6.05 -15.99 -3.58
C LEU A 115 -6.56 -17.37 -3.13
N ASP A 116 -5.95 -17.95 -2.10
CA ASP A 116 -6.43 -19.21 -1.50
C ASP A 116 -7.80 -19.04 -0.87
N THR A 117 -8.09 -17.84 -0.36
CA THR A 117 -9.40 -17.47 0.18
C THR A 117 -9.81 -16.11 -0.36
N ALA A 118 -11.11 -15.79 -0.32
CA ALA A 118 -11.59 -14.46 -0.64
C ALA A 118 -10.91 -13.41 0.26
N ALA A 119 -10.62 -12.23 -0.30
CA ALA A 119 -9.94 -11.18 0.46
C ALA A 119 -10.80 -10.70 1.62
N GLY A 120 -10.34 -10.89 2.85
CA GLY A 120 -10.96 -10.35 4.07
C GLY A 120 -10.73 -8.85 4.24
N PHE A 121 -9.71 -8.32 3.58
CA PHE A 121 -9.35 -6.90 3.57
C PHE A 121 -8.74 -6.51 2.23
N PHE A 122 -9.11 -5.35 1.70
CA PHE A 122 -8.33 -4.66 0.68
C PHE A 122 -8.44 -3.13 0.81
N ALA A 123 -7.50 -2.42 0.23
CA ALA A 123 -7.49 -0.96 0.20
C ALA A 123 -7.35 -0.43 -1.23
N CYS A 124 -8.16 0.58 -1.56
CA CYS A 124 -8.06 1.34 -2.80
C CYS A 124 -7.45 2.70 -2.52
N ILE A 125 -6.34 2.99 -3.18
CA ILE A 125 -5.61 4.26 -3.03
C ILE A 125 -5.54 4.94 -4.39
N LYS A 126 -6.05 6.17 -4.49
CA LYS A 126 -5.92 6.98 -5.70
C LYS A 126 -4.50 7.52 -5.80
N ARG A 127 -3.88 7.38 -6.98
CA ARG A 127 -2.46 7.71 -7.20
C ARG A 127 -2.22 9.05 -7.89
N GLU A 128 -3.12 9.49 -8.75
CA GLU A 128 -2.82 10.51 -9.76
C GLU A 128 -3.07 11.96 -9.31
N THR A 129 -3.93 12.19 -8.33
CA THR A 129 -4.31 13.54 -7.92
C THR A 129 -4.36 13.69 -6.41
N ALA A 130 -3.84 14.82 -5.91
CA ALA A 130 -4.08 15.22 -4.54
C ALA A 130 -5.53 15.72 -4.39
N GLY A 131 -6.15 15.39 -3.27
CA GLY A 131 -7.47 15.88 -2.87
C GLY A 131 -8.65 15.15 -3.53
N GLY A 132 -9.78 15.19 -2.86
CA GLY A 132 -11.09 14.80 -3.39
C GLY A 132 -11.41 13.30 -3.49
N SER A 133 -10.51 12.40 -3.13
CA SER A 133 -10.79 10.97 -3.11
C SER A 133 -10.31 10.34 -1.83
N LEU A 134 -11.20 9.66 -1.17
CA LEU A 134 -10.90 8.89 0.04
C LEU A 134 -10.00 7.70 -0.32
N HIS A 135 -8.95 7.48 0.46
CA HIS A 135 -8.36 6.16 0.55
C HIS A 135 -9.35 5.28 1.31
N ILE A 136 -9.98 4.37 0.62
CA ILE A 136 -11.02 3.51 1.18
C ILE A 136 -10.53 2.08 1.34
N SER A 137 -11.04 1.41 2.36
CA SER A 137 -10.79 -0.01 2.53
C SER A 137 -12.07 -0.80 2.76
N TYR A 138 -12.09 -2.00 2.22
CA TYR A 138 -13.05 -3.05 2.53
C TYR A 138 -12.55 -3.86 3.73
N HIS A 139 -13.47 -4.31 4.55
CA HIS A 139 -13.24 -5.32 5.57
C HIS A 139 -14.44 -6.25 5.63
N GLU A 140 -14.21 -7.55 5.63
CA GLU A 140 -15.27 -8.57 5.58
C GLU A 140 -16.33 -8.42 6.67
N SER A 141 -15.91 -8.05 7.89
CA SER A 141 -16.83 -7.83 9.02
C SER A 141 -17.81 -6.67 8.83
N LEU A 142 -17.53 -5.74 7.92
CA LEU A 142 -18.40 -4.62 7.58
C LEU A 142 -19.29 -4.92 6.37
N GLY A 143 -18.90 -5.91 5.56
CA GLY A 143 -19.56 -6.26 4.32
C GLY A 143 -19.34 -5.24 3.18
N PRO A 144 -19.83 -5.55 1.97
CA PRO A 144 -19.52 -4.78 0.76
C PRO A 144 -20.29 -3.45 0.63
N THR A 145 -21.20 -3.16 1.53
CA THR A 145 -22.00 -1.91 1.54
C THR A 145 -21.38 -0.81 2.39
N LYS A 146 -20.23 -1.07 3.04
CA LYS A 146 -19.53 -0.12 3.91
C LYS A 146 -18.05 -0.06 3.59
N TYR A 147 -17.44 1.08 3.86
CA TYR A 147 -15.98 1.23 3.80
C TYR A 147 -15.44 1.95 5.02
N LEU A 148 -14.16 1.76 5.28
CA LEU A 148 -13.37 2.59 6.19
C LEU A 148 -12.55 3.59 5.37
N ALA A 149 -12.58 4.85 5.77
CA ALA A 149 -11.68 5.86 5.22
C ALA A 149 -10.35 5.78 5.96
N LEU A 150 -9.28 5.46 5.24
CA LEU A 150 -7.93 5.29 5.84
C LEU A 150 -7.28 6.61 6.28
N THR A 151 -7.84 7.73 5.87
CA THR A 151 -7.25 9.06 6.03
C THR A 151 -8.06 9.98 6.96
N THR A 152 -9.13 9.48 7.53
CA THR A 152 -9.97 10.22 8.46
C THR A 152 -10.30 9.38 9.70
N SER A 153 -10.71 10.04 10.77
CA SER A 153 -11.23 9.38 11.98
C SER A 153 -12.72 9.07 11.91
N ASN A 154 -13.32 9.17 10.73
CA ASN A 154 -14.75 8.93 10.56
C ASN A 154 -15.11 7.46 10.78
N LEU A 155 -16.30 7.24 11.31
CA LEU A 155 -16.90 5.91 11.39
C LEU A 155 -17.08 5.32 9.99
N ALA A 156 -17.19 4.00 9.92
CA ALA A 156 -17.50 3.30 8.67
C ALA A 156 -18.72 3.93 7.98
N ALA A 157 -18.52 4.45 6.77
CA ALA A 157 -19.60 5.05 6.02
C ALA A 157 -20.34 3.98 5.23
N ALA A 158 -21.67 4.01 5.32
CA ALA A 158 -22.54 3.24 4.45
C ALA A 158 -22.70 4.01 3.13
N VAL A 159 -22.02 3.58 2.07
CA VAL A 159 -22.25 4.08 0.72
C VAL A 159 -22.54 2.87 -0.16
N ALA A 160 -23.78 2.77 -0.58
CA ALA A 160 -24.31 1.62 -1.32
C ALA A 160 -23.57 1.24 -2.61
N GLN A 161 -22.58 2.03 -3.04
CA GLN A 161 -21.88 1.86 -4.31
C GLN A 161 -20.37 1.70 -4.16
N SER A 162 -19.82 1.69 -2.93
CA SER A 162 -18.36 1.74 -2.73
C SER A 162 -17.63 0.54 -3.34
N PHE A 163 -18.22 -0.63 -3.32
CA PHE A 163 -17.66 -1.86 -3.88
C PHE A 163 -18.71 -2.59 -4.74
N ASN A 164 -19.55 -1.82 -5.42
CA ASN A 164 -20.67 -2.35 -6.22
C ASN A 164 -21.56 -3.34 -5.43
N ASN A 165 -21.65 -3.17 -4.12
CA ASN A 165 -22.36 -4.10 -3.20
C ASN A 165 -21.91 -5.56 -3.32
N THR A 166 -20.71 -5.80 -3.85
CA THR A 166 -20.18 -7.15 -4.09
C THR A 166 -18.94 -7.37 -3.23
N ALA A 167 -18.95 -8.44 -2.46
CA ALA A 167 -17.76 -8.85 -1.69
C ALA A 167 -16.66 -9.35 -2.64
N PRO A 168 -15.39 -9.19 -2.26
CA PRO A 168 -14.28 -9.79 -3.00
C PRO A 168 -14.42 -11.30 -3.11
N SER A 169 -13.91 -11.83 -4.21
CA SER A 169 -13.75 -13.27 -4.44
C SER A 169 -12.29 -13.69 -4.32
N THR A 170 -12.00 -14.94 -4.59
CA THR A 170 -10.61 -15.43 -4.71
C THR A 170 -9.90 -14.92 -5.97
N THR A 171 -10.63 -14.40 -6.95
CA THR A 171 -10.07 -13.99 -8.25
C THR A 171 -10.16 -12.49 -8.53
N GLY A 172 -10.82 -11.72 -7.66
CA GLY A 172 -10.96 -10.27 -7.86
C GLY A 172 -11.93 -9.59 -6.91
N PHE A 173 -12.11 -8.29 -7.09
CA PHE A 173 -13.02 -7.41 -6.34
C PHE A 173 -13.71 -6.41 -7.26
#